data_b240ccc079220ed67572741d74e6a94d
#
_entry.id   b240ccc079220ed67572741d74e6a94d
#
_cell.length_a   1.000
_cell.length_b   1.000
_cell.length_c   1.000
_cell.angle_alpha   90.00
_cell.angle_beta   90.00
_cell.angle_gamma   90.00
#
_symmetry.space_group_name_H-M   'P 1'
#
loop_
_entity.id
_entity.type
_entity.pdbx_description
1 polymer ?
#
loop_
_entity_poly.entity_id
_entity_poly.type
_entity_poly.pdbx_seq_one_letter_code
_entity_poly.pdbx_strand_id
1 'polypeptide(L)'
;MLRGLVLTGLIVATAVAPAWAADDAYPTRPISMVVAFPPGGVADNTARPVATALERILKQPVAIINKAGAAGAVGNQTVATSKPDGYTLLMALVSISVLPEVDKLFGRPPNYTRDQFTGIARINADPSMLVVRADTPWKTLKDFVDDAKKRPGEIVFSSSGLYGAAHVPMEMFMQASGVKLRHLPTTGGGPMMNAILGGHSQAVMTPVSLAVAHVKAGKLRLLANTGTAPVAAYPEVPSFKSLGYDVEYTAWAGLVAPVKTPPHVIKILRDATRQAVKEPEVITSHAKLDTPLAYMDADEFNAWWEKDAQKLAAVVQKIGKVESAQ
;
A
#
# COMPACT_ATOMS: atom_id res chain seq x y z
N MET A 1 83.30 42.38 17.27
CA MET A 1 82.04 43.01 16.92
C MET A 1 81.16 41.95 16.30
N LEU A 2 80.31 41.29 17.10
CA LEU A 2 79.35 40.28 16.61
C LEU A 2 77.93 40.90 16.56
N ARG A 3 77.38 41.02 15.39
CA ARG A 3 75.97 41.45 15.22
C ARG A 3 75.06 40.17 15.20
N GLY A 4 74.28 40.05 16.29
CA GLY A 4 73.23 39.04 16.39
C GLY A 4 72.03 39.41 15.49
N LEU A 5 71.62 38.43 14.67
CA LEU A 5 70.42 38.50 13.81
C LEU A 5 69.27 37.88 14.61
N VAL A 6 68.28 38.69 15.00
CA VAL A 6 67.06 38.20 15.65
C VAL A 6 66.04 37.84 14.50
N LEU A 7 65.77 36.58 14.33
CA LEU A 7 64.74 36.09 13.39
C LEU A 7 63.39 36.08 14.15
N THR A 8 62.49 37.01 13.83
CA THR A 8 61.13 37.06 14.35
C THR A 8 60.22 36.12 13.51
N GLY A 9 59.92 34.94 14.04
CA GLY A 9 59.00 33.98 13.41
C GLY A 9 57.55 34.46 13.50
N LEU A 10 56.93 34.72 12.36
CA LEU A 10 55.50 35.06 12.23
C LEU A 10 54.69 33.78 12.26
N ILE A 11 54.01 33.50 13.40
CA ILE A 11 53.06 32.39 13.51
C ILE A 11 51.75 32.84 12.85
N VAL A 12 51.48 32.31 11.65
CA VAL A 12 50.18 32.45 10.98
C VAL A 12 49.21 31.43 11.60
N ALA A 13 48.38 31.88 12.53
CA ALA A 13 47.28 31.10 13.05
C ALA A 13 46.20 30.99 11.97
N THR A 14 46.14 29.84 11.25
CA THR A 14 45.01 29.50 10.37
C THR A 14 43.80 29.23 11.26
N ALA A 15 42.90 30.21 11.33
CA ALA A 15 41.56 30.02 11.90
C ALA A 15 40.80 29.01 11.01
N VAL A 16 40.71 27.74 11.47
CA VAL A 16 39.74 26.76 10.93
C VAL A 16 38.38 27.27 11.40
N ALA A 17 37.68 27.98 10.50
CA ALA A 17 36.27 28.29 10.73
C ALA A 17 35.53 26.93 10.79
N PRO A 18 34.69 26.71 11.82
CA PRO A 18 33.84 25.53 11.80
C PRO A 18 32.98 25.64 10.55
N ALA A 19 33.09 24.67 9.66
CA ALA A 19 32.12 24.46 8.60
C ALA A 19 30.78 24.19 9.31
N TRP A 20 30.02 25.24 9.50
CA TRP A 20 28.64 25.14 9.93
C TRP A 20 28.00 24.26 8.85
N ALA A 21 27.53 23.10 9.27
CA ALA A 21 26.79 22.18 8.41
C ALA A 21 25.74 22.99 7.66
N ALA A 22 26.01 23.18 6.36
CA ALA A 22 25.05 23.82 5.49
C ALA A 22 23.81 22.95 5.47
N ASP A 23 22.77 23.51 6.02
CA ASP A 23 21.43 23.36 5.53
C ASP A 23 20.70 22.07 5.84
N ASP A 24 20.08 22.06 7.00
CA ASP A 24 18.92 21.22 7.33
C ASP A 24 17.62 21.68 6.62
N ALA A 25 17.70 22.56 5.62
CA ALA A 25 16.54 23.04 4.89
C ALA A 25 15.99 21.93 3.97
N TYR A 26 14.93 21.30 4.42
CA TYR A 26 14.17 20.30 3.64
C TYR A 26 12.68 20.66 3.71
N PRO A 27 11.95 20.53 2.57
CA PRO A 27 12.43 20.33 1.20
C PRO A 27 12.80 21.64 0.50
N THR A 28 13.84 21.61 -0.35
CA THR A 28 14.27 22.76 -1.18
C THR A 28 13.97 22.58 -2.67
N ARG A 29 13.46 21.43 -3.07
CA ARG A 29 13.12 21.04 -4.44
C ARG A 29 11.90 20.11 -4.47
N PRO A 30 11.29 19.85 -5.64
CA PRO A 30 10.15 18.96 -5.76
C PRO A 30 10.40 17.56 -5.22
N ILE A 31 9.36 16.99 -4.59
CA ILE A 31 9.34 15.62 -4.08
C ILE A 31 8.60 14.73 -5.08
N SER A 32 9.12 13.54 -5.35
CA SER A 32 8.47 12.51 -6.14
C SER A 32 7.79 11.49 -5.21
N MET A 33 6.47 11.35 -5.31
CA MET A 33 5.72 10.31 -4.62
C MET A 33 5.40 9.18 -5.62
N VAL A 34 6.14 8.09 -5.53
CA VAL A 34 5.91 6.91 -6.36
C VAL A 34 4.64 6.19 -5.89
N VAL A 35 3.81 5.82 -6.85
CA VAL A 35 2.66 4.92 -6.69
C VAL A 35 2.96 3.67 -7.51
N ALA A 36 3.09 2.51 -6.85
CA ALA A 36 3.53 1.26 -7.47
C ALA A 36 2.46 0.58 -8.34
N PHE A 37 1.39 1.30 -8.70
CA PHE A 37 0.21 0.81 -9.41
C PHE A 37 -0.29 1.81 -10.45
N PRO A 38 -1.12 1.38 -11.42
CA PRO A 38 -1.76 2.29 -12.38
C PRO A 38 -2.63 3.34 -11.68
N PRO A 39 -2.90 4.47 -12.35
CA PRO A 39 -3.85 5.46 -11.86
C PRO A 39 -5.26 4.88 -11.57
N GLY A 40 -5.97 5.48 -10.61
CA GLY A 40 -7.33 5.10 -10.23
C GLY A 40 -7.44 3.87 -9.32
N GLY A 41 -6.32 3.24 -8.93
CA GLY A 41 -6.28 2.18 -7.91
C GLY A 41 -6.24 2.75 -6.48
N VAL A 42 -6.30 1.86 -5.47
CA VAL A 42 -6.31 2.23 -4.03
C VAL A 42 -5.12 3.15 -3.68
N ALA A 43 -3.90 2.79 -4.09
CA ALA A 43 -2.71 3.60 -3.79
C ALA A 43 -2.77 4.98 -4.43
N ASP A 44 -3.24 5.07 -5.67
CA ASP A 44 -3.35 6.33 -6.40
C ASP A 44 -4.41 7.25 -5.80
N ASN A 45 -5.59 6.69 -5.47
CA ASN A 45 -6.69 7.40 -4.84
C ASN A 45 -6.33 7.92 -3.43
N THR A 46 -5.48 7.18 -2.70
CA THR A 46 -4.94 7.62 -1.40
C THR A 46 -3.83 8.66 -1.59
N ALA A 47 -2.93 8.48 -2.55
CA ALA A 47 -1.77 9.33 -2.74
C ALA A 47 -2.12 10.75 -3.20
N ARG A 48 -3.06 10.92 -4.15
CA ARG A 48 -3.35 12.22 -4.76
C ARG A 48 -3.81 13.29 -3.77
N PRO A 49 -4.85 13.07 -2.94
CA PRO A 49 -5.26 14.09 -1.98
C PRO A 49 -4.18 14.38 -0.93
N VAL A 50 -3.42 13.35 -0.51
CA VAL A 50 -2.30 13.51 0.43
C VAL A 50 -1.16 14.33 -0.21
N ALA A 51 -0.79 14.05 -1.47
CA ALA A 51 0.25 14.79 -2.17
C ALA A 51 -0.13 16.27 -2.34
N THR A 52 -1.37 16.57 -2.74
CA THR A 52 -1.88 17.94 -2.85
C THR A 52 -1.81 18.69 -1.51
N ALA A 53 -2.19 18.05 -0.41
CA ALA A 53 -2.08 18.64 0.92
C ALA A 53 -0.61 18.86 1.34
N LEU A 54 0.26 17.86 1.11
CA LEU A 54 1.70 17.96 1.40
C LEU A 54 2.37 19.10 0.62
N GLU A 55 2.00 19.29 -0.66
CA GLU A 55 2.51 20.40 -1.48
C GLU A 55 2.23 21.76 -0.84
N ARG A 56 1.01 21.97 -0.34
CA ARG A 56 0.65 23.22 0.36
C ARG A 56 1.42 23.40 1.67
N ILE A 57 1.56 22.31 2.45
CA ILE A 57 2.22 22.35 3.77
C ILE A 57 3.72 22.54 3.62
N LEU A 58 4.36 21.79 2.73
CA LEU A 58 5.81 21.79 2.52
C LEU A 58 6.29 22.91 1.59
N LYS A 59 5.37 23.60 0.91
CA LYS A 59 5.66 24.67 -0.06
C LYS A 59 6.60 24.23 -1.19
N GLN A 60 6.53 22.95 -1.55
CA GLN A 60 7.28 22.35 -2.66
C GLN A 60 6.35 21.38 -3.41
N PRO A 61 6.43 21.31 -4.74
CA PRO A 61 5.64 20.36 -5.52
C PRO A 61 5.81 18.92 -5.04
N VAL A 62 4.71 18.16 -4.97
CA VAL A 62 4.72 16.72 -4.66
C VAL A 62 4.12 15.97 -5.84
N ALA A 63 4.97 15.55 -6.76
CA ALA A 63 4.57 14.92 -8.01
C ALA A 63 4.27 13.42 -7.83
N ILE A 64 3.10 12.98 -8.27
CA ILE A 64 2.74 11.55 -8.33
C ILE A 64 3.36 10.92 -9.57
N ILE A 65 4.08 9.81 -9.35
CA ILE A 65 4.71 9.01 -10.41
C ILE A 65 4.18 7.57 -10.32
N ASN A 66 3.29 7.19 -11.24
CA ASN A 66 2.78 5.82 -11.32
C ASN A 66 3.83 4.89 -11.97
N LYS A 67 4.35 3.92 -11.20
CA LYS A 67 5.28 2.88 -11.66
C LYS A 67 4.70 1.50 -11.40
N ALA A 68 3.77 1.10 -12.25
CA ALA A 68 3.09 -0.17 -12.13
C ALA A 68 3.95 -1.35 -12.62
N GLY A 69 3.65 -2.54 -12.11
CA GLY A 69 4.23 -3.81 -12.56
C GLY A 69 4.43 -4.81 -11.43
N ALA A 70 4.27 -6.10 -11.73
CA ALA A 70 4.47 -7.24 -10.82
C ALA A 70 3.83 -7.03 -9.43
N ALA A 71 2.51 -6.73 -9.38
CA ALA A 71 1.76 -6.47 -8.15
C ALA A 71 2.36 -5.36 -7.26
N GLY A 72 3.12 -4.42 -7.83
CA GLY A 72 3.79 -3.32 -7.15
C GLY A 72 5.29 -3.49 -6.96
N ALA A 73 5.88 -4.63 -7.28
CA ALA A 73 7.31 -4.88 -7.07
C ALA A 73 8.20 -3.84 -7.79
N VAL A 74 7.84 -3.45 -9.02
CA VAL A 74 8.60 -2.47 -9.82
C VAL A 74 8.70 -1.11 -9.12
N GLY A 75 7.58 -0.57 -8.66
CA GLY A 75 7.55 0.71 -7.97
C GLY A 75 8.23 0.64 -6.60
N ASN A 76 8.00 -0.44 -5.85
CA ASN A 76 8.63 -0.66 -4.55
C ASN A 76 10.16 -0.72 -4.69
N GLN A 77 10.69 -1.52 -5.62
CA GLN A 77 12.12 -1.61 -5.92
C GLN A 77 12.72 -0.26 -6.32
N THR A 78 12.00 0.53 -7.13
CA THR A 78 12.45 1.87 -7.52
C THR A 78 12.74 2.74 -6.31
N VAL A 79 11.87 2.71 -5.28
CA VAL A 79 12.06 3.52 -4.07
C VAL A 79 13.08 2.89 -3.13
N ALA A 80 13.10 1.56 -2.97
CA ALA A 80 14.09 0.85 -2.17
C ALA A 80 15.54 1.20 -2.58
N THR A 81 15.78 1.42 -3.88
CA THR A 81 17.09 1.72 -4.45
C THR A 81 17.34 3.22 -4.69
N SER A 82 16.38 4.08 -4.35
CA SER A 82 16.55 5.52 -4.51
C SER A 82 17.44 6.14 -3.42
N LYS A 83 17.91 7.37 -3.65
CA LYS A 83 18.69 8.10 -2.64
C LYS A 83 17.83 8.31 -1.38
N PRO A 84 18.38 8.04 -0.18
CA PRO A 84 17.67 8.23 1.07
C PRO A 84 17.73 9.69 1.55
N ASP A 85 17.26 10.61 0.73
CA ASP A 85 17.30 12.06 0.98
C ASP A 85 15.89 12.68 1.18
N GLY A 86 14.84 11.84 1.18
CA GLY A 86 13.45 12.25 1.37
C GLY A 86 12.75 12.76 0.11
N TYR A 87 13.44 12.89 -1.03
CA TYR A 87 12.84 13.40 -2.26
C TYR A 87 12.21 12.33 -3.16
N THR A 88 12.34 11.07 -2.77
CA THR A 88 11.63 9.95 -3.40
C THR A 88 10.90 9.17 -2.31
N LEU A 89 9.58 9.27 -2.31
CA LEU A 89 8.69 8.61 -1.36
C LEU A 89 7.86 7.55 -2.07
N LEU A 90 7.28 6.63 -1.33
CA LEU A 90 6.37 5.61 -1.85
C LEU A 90 5.04 5.67 -1.10
N MET A 91 3.93 5.76 -1.83
CA MET A 91 2.64 5.36 -1.31
C MET A 91 2.52 3.84 -1.46
N ALA A 92 2.88 3.13 -0.40
CA ALA A 92 2.91 1.68 -0.35
C ALA A 92 1.52 1.09 -0.12
N LEU A 93 1.29 -0.12 -0.64
CA LEU A 93 0.21 -1.00 -0.23
C LEU A 93 0.76 -2.22 0.50
N VAL A 94 -0.12 -2.95 1.16
CA VAL A 94 0.17 -4.19 1.92
C VAL A 94 1.03 -5.20 1.17
N SER A 95 0.98 -5.24 -0.17
CA SER A 95 1.82 -6.12 -1.01
C SER A 95 3.33 -5.87 -0.87
N ILE A 96 3.76 -4.72 -0.33
CA ILE A 96 5.17 -4.45 -0.03
C ILE A 96 5.75 -5.47 0.97
N SER A 97 4.93 -6.00 1.87
CA SER A 97 5.33 -7.04 2.83
C SER A 97 5.19 -8.46 2.27
N VAL A 98 4.29 -8.65 1.31
CA VAL A 98 3.97 -9.98 0.75
C VAL A 98 5.00 -10.43 -0.29
N LEU A 99 5.35 -9.56 -1.23
CA LEU A 99 6.15 -9.95 -2.40
C LEU A 99 7.57 -10.46 -2.08
N PRO A 100 8.30 -9.90 -1.10
CA PRO A 100 9.58 -10.48 -0.69
C PRO A 100 9.45 -11.91 -0.14
N GLU A 101 8.36 -12.22 0.56
CA GLU A 101 8.11 -13.57 1.08
C GLU A 101 7.73 -14.55 -0.03
N VAL A 102 7.04 -14.07 -1.07
CA VAL A 102 6.76 -14.84 -2.28
C VAL A 102 8.06 -15.18 -3.01
N ASP A 103 8.99 -14.24 -3.18
CA ASP A 103 10.28 -14.51 -3.81
C ASP A 103 11.05 -15.59 -3.03
N LYS A 104 11.08 -15.52 -1.70
CA LYS A 104 11.65 -16.57 -0.84
C LYS A 104 10.97 -17.93 -1.02
N LEU A 105 9.62 -17.94 -1.07
CA LEU A 105 8.82 -19.15 -1.30
C LEU A 105 9.19 -19.84 -2.63
N PHE A 106 9.48 -19.06 -3.66
CA PHE A 106 9.90 -19.55 -4.98
C PHE A 106 11.41 -19.79 -5.09
N GLY A 107 12.19 -19.56 -4.03
CA GLY A 107 13.65 -19.73 -4.03
C GLY A 107 14.37 -18.67 -4.86
N ARG A 108 13.79 -17.49 -5.04
CA ARG A 108 14.38 -16.36 -5.77
C ARG A 108 14.87 -15.30 -4.77
N PRO A 109 15.98 -14.59 -5.08
CA PRO A 109 16.36 -13.43 -4.30
C PRO A 109 15.27 -12.35 -4.43
N PRO A 110 14.80 -11.74 -3.32
CA PRO A 110 13.82 -10.65 -3.38
C PRO A 110 14.38 -9.44 -4.13
N ASN A 111 13.54 -8.80 -4.95
CA ASN A 111 13.90 -7.56 -5.65
C ASN A 111 14.10 -6.39 -4.67
N TYR A 112 13.47 -6.46 -3.51
CA TYR A 112 13.61 -5.56 -2.37
C TYR A 112 13.19 -6.32 -1.10
N THR A 113 13.53 -5.76 0.05
CA THR A 113 13.10 -6.28 1.36
C THR A 113 12.42 -5.17 2.17
N ARG A 114 11.59 -5.54 3.14
CA ARG A 114 10.84 -4.58 3.96
C ARG A 114 11.76 -3.64 4.76
N ASP A 115 12.89 -4.14 5.24
CA ASP A 115 13.88 -3.40 6.03
C ASP A 115 14.62 -2.31 5.23
N GLN A 116 14.44 -2.25 3.92
CA GLN A 116 14.91 -1.14 3.09
C GLN A 116 14.03 0.11 3.18
N PHE A 117 12.90 0.04 3.92
CA PHE A 117 11.98 1.15 4.07
C PHE A 117 11.78 1.54 5.53
N THR A 118 11.45 2.81 5.75
CA THR A 118 10.92 3.33 7.01
C THR A 118 9.53 3.93 6.77
N GLY A 119 8.59 3.63 7.66
CA GLY A 119 7.24 4.17 7.62
C GLY A 119 7.22 5.61 8.13
N ILE A 120 6.56 6.48 7.35
CA ILE A 120 6.28 7.87 7.74
C ILE A 120 4.91 7.94 8.40
N ALA A 121 3.90 7.32 7.77
CA ALA A 121 2.56 7.21 8.31
C ALA A 121 1.75 6.15 7.58
N ARG A 122 0.88 5.43 8.29
CA ARG A 122 -0.25 4.72 7.66
C ARG A 122 -1.37 5.73 7.43
N ILE A 123 -1.97 5.71 6.24
CA ILE A 123 -3.03 6.65 5.87
C ILE A 123 -4.40 6.02 6.05
N ASN A 124 -4.60 4.83 5.48
CA ASN A 124 -5.83 4.06 5.61
C ASN A 124 -5.55 2.59 5.90
N ALA A 125 -6.59 1.88 6.35
CA ALA A 125 -6.56 0.45 6.60
C ALA A 125 -8.00 -0.07 6.57
N ASP A 126 -8.37 -0.73 5.48
CA ASP A 126 -9.71 -1.21 5.24
C ASP A 126 -9.77 -2.72 5.14
N PRO A 127 -10.82 -3.38 5.65
CA PRO A 127 -11.08 -4.76 5.29
C PRO A 127 -11.38 -4.85 3.79
N SER A 128 -10.99 -5.96 3.18
CA SER A 128 -11.42 -6.27 1.81
C SER A 128 -12.82 -6.84 1.80
N MET A 129 -13.57 -6.55 0.75
CA MET A 129 -14.90 -7.08 0.49
C MET A 129 -14.85 -8.14 -0.61
N LEU A 130 -15.55 -9.24 -0.46
CA LEU A 130 -15.91 -10.09 -1.59
C LEU A 130 -17.02 -9.40 -2.37
N VAL A 131 -16.69 -8.98 -3.56
CA VAL A 131 -17.55 -8.23 -4.47
C VAL A 131 -17.86 -9.10 -5.68
N VAL A 132 -19.12 -9.20 -6.05
CA VAL A 132 -19.58 -9.94 -7.22
C VAL A 132 -20.41 -9.05 -8.14
N ARG A 133 -20.59 -9.46 -9.39
CA ARG A 133 -21.54 -8.80 -10.30
C ARG A 133 -22.97 -8.94 -9.78
N ALA A 134 -23.76 -7.90 -9.86
CA ALA A 134 -25.13 -7.91 -9.36
C ALA A 134 -26.08 -8.78 -10.20
N ASP A 135 -25.74 -9.07 -11.47
CA ASP A 135 -26.48 -9.94 -12.37
C ASP A 135 -26.20 -11.44 -12.15
N THR A 136 -25.25 -11.78 -11.26
CA THR A 136 -25.03 -13.18 -10.84
C THR A 136 -26.14 -13.64 -9.87
N PRO A 137 -26.41 -14.96 -9.78
CA PRO A 137 -27.45 -15.48 -8.90
C PRO A 137 -27.13 -15.35 -7.40
N TRP A 138 -25.89 -15.00 -7.04
CA TRP A 138 -25.41 -15.00 -5.67
C TRP A 138 -25.87 -13.73 -4.93
N LYS A 139 -26.74 -13.91 -3.95
CA LYS A 139 -27.21 -12.83 -3.06
C LYS A 139 -26.50 -12.86 -1.71
N THR A 140 -25.96 -14.00 -1.33
CA THR A 140 -25.25 -14.24 -0.06
C THR A 140 -23.90 -14.93 -0.31
N LEU A 141 -23.01 -14.93 0.70
CA LEU A 141 -21.76 -15.72 0.63
C LEU A 141 -22.08 -17.22 0.48
N LYS A 142 -23.13 -17.69 1.12
CA LYS A 142 -23.57 -19.10 1.02
C LYS A 142 -23.91 -19.49 -0.41
N ASP A 143 -24.66 -18.65 -1.13
CA ASP A 143 -25.01 -18.92 -2.54
C ASP A 143 -23.76 -19.02 -3.40
N PHE A 144 -22.78 -18.11 -3.17
CA PHE A 144 -21.50 -18.12 -3.88
C PHE A 144 -20.70 -19.39 -3.62
N VAL A 145 -20.57 -19.79 -2.34
CA VAL A 145 -19.82 -20.98 -1.93
C VAL A 145 -20.47 -22.25 -2.47
N ASP A 146 -21.79 -22.36 -2.38
CA ASP A 146 -22.54 -23.55 -2.86
C ASP A 146 -22.38 -23.72 -4.37
N ASP A 147 -22.44 -22.64 -5.14
CA ASP A 147 -22.24 -22.65 -6.58
C ASP A 147 -20.79 -22.96 -6.97
N ALA A 148 -19.82 -22.34 -6.29
CA ALA A 148 -18.40 -22.59 -6.52
C ALA A 148 -17.99 -24.04 -6.22
N LYS A 149 -18.62 -24.70 -5.25
CA LYS A 149 -18.41 -26.13 -4.95
C LYS A 149 -19.01 -27.06 -6.01
N LYS A 150 -20.10 -26.66 -6.66
CA LYS A 150 -20.73 -27.46 -7.74
C LYS A 150 -19.95 -27.43 -9.05
N ARG A 151 -19.21 -26.34 -9.29
CA ARG A 151 -18.43 -26.12 -10.53
C ARG A 151 -17.04 -25.57 -10.23
N PRO A 152 -16.16 -26.39 -9.64
CA PRO A 152 -14.84 -25.96 -9.21
C PRO A 152 -13.99 -25.46 -10.38
N GLY A 153 -13.40 -24.27 -10.24
CA GLY A 153 -12.54 -23.63 -11.24
C GLY A 153 -13.26 -22.91 -12.38
N GLU A 154 -14.60 -22.92 -12.44
CA GLU A 154 -15.35 -22.22 -13.49
C GLU A 154 -15.57 -20.73 -13.15
N ILE A 155 -15.79 -20.39 -11.88
CA ILE A 155 -15.96 -19.00 -11.47
C ILE A 155 -14.60 -18.30 -11.53
N VAL A 156 -14.54 -17.19 -12.28
CA VAL A 156 -13.34 -16.40 -12.48
C VAL A 156 -13.34 -15.24 -11.48
N PHE A 157 -12.23 -15.06 -10.77
CA PHE A 157 -11.98 -13.84 -10.01
C PHE A 157 -10.82 -13.05 -10.62
N SER A 158 -10.93 -11.74 -10.65
CA SER A 158 -9.81 -10.87 -11.03
C SER A 158 -9.11 -10.29 -9.82
N SER A 159 -7.81 -9.99 -9.96
CA SER A 159 -7.00 -9.37 -8.93
C SER A 159 -6.09 -8.28 -9.49
N SER A 160 -5.47 -7.50 -8.62
CA SER A 160 -4.47 -6.48 -8.96
C SER A 160 -3.06 -7.03 -9.22
N GLY A 161 -2.95 -8.32 -9.46
CA GLY A 161 -1.70 -9.06 -9.71
C GLY A 161 -1.54 -10.26 -8.77
N LEU A 162 -0.75 -11.24 -9.21
CA LEU A 162 -0.46 -12.45 -8.44
C LEU A 162 0.20 -12.09 -7.09
N TYR A 163 -0.30 -12.66 -5.99
CA TYR A 163 0.04 -12.31 -4.60
C TYR A 163 -0.13 -10.82 -4.25
N GLY A 164 -0.81 -10.05 -5.08
CA GLY A 164 -1.15 -8.66 -4.78
C GLY A 164 -2.24 -8.54 -3.71
N ALA A 165 -2.54 -7.29 -3.32
CA ALA A 165 -3.48 -6.96 -2.24
C ALA A 165 -4.91 -7.49 -2.44
N ALA A 166 -5.32 -7.78 -3.68
CA ALA A 166 -6.62 -8.35 -4.01
C ALA A 166 -6.57 -9.89 -4.23
N HIS A 167 -5.38 -10.47 -4.40
CA HIS A 167 -5.20 -11.91 -4.60
C HIS A 167 -5.09 -12.66 -3.28
N VAL A 168 -4.23 -12.19 -2.38
CA VAL A 168 -3.97 -12.85 -1.09
C VAL A 168 -5.25 -13.13 -0.29
N PRO A 169 -6.15 -12.16 -0.06
CA PRO A 169 -7.38 -12.44 0.71
C PRO A 169 -8.33 -13.39 -0.03
N MET A 170 -8.31 -13.45 -1.37
CA MET A 170 -9.10 -14.43 -2.12
C MET A 170 -8.52 -15.85 -1.93
N GLU A 171 -7.21 -16.02 -1.96
CA GLU A 171 -6.56 -17.31 -1.67
C GLU A 171 -6.85 -17.78 -0.23
N MET A 172 -6.80 -16.86 0.75
CA MET A 172 -7.20 -17.17 2.13
C MET A 172 -8.66 -17.68 2.18
N PHE A 173 -9.55 -17.02 1.46
CA PHE A 173 -10.96 -17.44 1.39
C PHE A 173 -11.11 -18.80 0.69
N MET A 174 -10.43 -19.03 -0.43
CA MET A 174 -10.47 -20.32 -1.13
C MET A 174 -10.00 -21.46 -0.22
N GLN A 175 -8.94 -21.26 0.53
CA GLN A 175 -8.46 -22.25 1.51
C GLN A 175 -9.44 -22.47 2.66
N ALA A 176 -10.00 -21.40 3.24
CA ALA A 176 -10.91 -21.51 4.36
C ALA A 176 -12.26 -22.14 4.00
N SER A 177 -12.72 -21.96 2.75
CA SER A 177 -14.02 -22.45 2.26
C SER A 177 -13.93 -23.78 1.48
N GLY A 178 -12.72 -24.15 1.02
CA GLY A 178 -12.50 -25.31 0.14
C GLY A 178 -13.00 -25.12 -1.29
N VAL A 179 -13.38 -23.89 -1.69
CA VAL A 179 -13.77 -23.59 -3.07
C VAL A 179 -12.56 -23.47 -3.98
N LYS A 180 -12.73 -23.76 -5.27
CA LYS A 180 -11.73 -23.53 -6.31
C LYS A 180 -12.25 -22.51 -7.29
N LEU A 181 -11.51 -21.40 -7.45
CA LEU A 181 -11.82 -20.33 -8.40
C LEU A 181 -10.67 -20.20 -9.40
N ARG A 182 -10.96 -19.70 -10.59
CA ARG A 182 -9.93 -19.41 -11.60
C ARG A 182 -9.46 -17.96 -11.49
N HIS A 183 -8.16 -17.78 -11.38
CA HIS A 183 -7.56 -16.46 -11.24
C HIS A 183 -7.35 -15.79 -12.60
N LEU A 184 -7.76 -14.52 -12.71
CA LEU A 184 -7.47 -13.60 -13.80
C LEU A 184 -6.60 -12.44 -13.25
N PRO A 185 -5.27 -12.54 -13.35
CA PRO A 185 -4.40 -11.46 -12.89
C PRO A 185 -4.51 -10.24 -13.80
N THR A 186 -4.47 -9.04 -13.20
CA THR A 186 -4.37 -7.77 -13.91
C THR A 186 -3.22 -6.93 -13.37
N THR A 187 -2.99 -5.75 -13.95
CA THR A 187 -1.86 -4.89 -13.57
C THR A 187 -2.15 -3.95 -12.41
N GLY A 188 -3.39 -3.97 -11.86
CA GLY A 188 -3.77 -3.10 -10.74
C GLY A 188 -5.27 -3.00 -10.54
N GLY A 189 -5.70 -2.17 -9.57
CA GLY A 189 -7.11 -2.05 -9.17
C GLY A 189 -8.05 -1.57 -10.28
N GLY A 190 -7.65 -0.58 -11.07
CA GLY A 190 -8.46 -0.09 -12.20
C GLY A 190 -8.74 -1.19 -13.25
N PRO A 191 -7.69 -1.83 -13.84
CA PRO A 191 -7.87 -2.97 -14.74
C PRO A 191 -8.66 -4.14 -14.13
N MET A 192 -8.47 -4.43 -12.85
CA MET A 192 -9.26 -5.42 -12.12
C MET A 192 -10.76 -5.09 -12.11
N MET A 193 -11.10 -3.83 -11.80
CA MET A 193 -12.49 -3.37 -11.82
C MET A 193 -13.09 -3.39 -13.24
N ASN A 194 -12.30 -3.04 -14.25
CA ASN A 194 -12.74 -3.15 -15.66
C ASN A 194 -13.05 -4.62 -16.04
N ALA A 195 -12.25 -5.57 -15.55
CA ALA A 195 -12.46 -6.99 -15.81
C ALA A 195 -13.80 -7.49 -15.23
N ILE A 196 -14.14 -7.15 -13.99
CA ILE A 196 -15.41 -7.57 -13.40
C ILE A 196 -16.60 -6.83 -14.03
N LEU A 197 -16.51 -5.54 -14.30
CA LEU A 197 -17.58 -4.77 -14.94
C LEU A 197 -17.83 -5.21 -16.39
N GLY A 198 -16.77 -5.60 -17.10
CA GLY A 198 -16.85 -6.14 -18.46
C GLY A 198 -17.26 -7.61 -18.54
N GLY A 199 -17.45 -8.31 -17.40
CA GLY A 199 -17.86 -9.71 -17.37
C GLY A 199 -16.73 -10.72 -17.60
N HIS A 200 -15.47 -10.27 -17.69
CA HIS A 200 -14.30 -11.15 -17.80
C HIS A 200 -13.98 -11.89 -16.48
N SER A 201 -14.47 -11.36 -15.37
CA SER A 201 -14.52 -12.05 -14.08
C SER A 201 -15.89 -11.85 -13.42
N GLN A 202 -16.23 -12.72 -12.46
CA GLN A 202 -17.49 -12.68 -11.74
C GLN A 202 -17.32 -12.18 -10.31
N ALA A 203 -16.08 -12.24 -9.78
CA ALA A 203 -15.75 -11.86 -8.40
C ALA A 203 -14.44 -11.10 -8.30
N VAL A 204 -14.32 -10.29 -7.26
CA VAL A 204 -13.05 -9.67 -6.81
C VAL A 204 -13.03 -9.60 -5.28
N MET A 205 -11.83 -9.57 -4.70
CA MET A 205 -11.65 -9.25 -3.29
C MET A 205 -10.91 -7.92 -3.20
N THR A 206 -11.57 -6.87 -2.71
CA THR A 206 -11.01 -5.51 -2.77
C THR A 206 -11.60 -4.62 -1.67
N PRO A 207 -10.89 -3.59 -1.19
CA PRO A 207 -11.51 -2.54 -0.40
C PRO A 207 -12.71 -1.94 -1.13
N VAL A 208 -13.73 -1.53 -0.38
CA VAL A 208 -14.97 -0.99 -0.95
C VAL A 208 -14.72 0.27 -1.81
N SER A 209 -13.66 1.02 -1.53
CA SER A 209 -13.29 2.23 -2.27
C SER A 209 -13.23 2.08 -3.79
N LEU A 210 -12.87 0.89 -4.29
CA LEU A 210 -12.88 0.62 -5.73
C LEU A 210 -14.25 0.21 -6.25
N ALA A 211 -15.14 -0.28 -5.41
CA ALA A 211 -16.44 -0.82 -5.80
C ALA A 211 -17.62 0.11 -5.48
N VAL A 212 -17.44 1.09 -4.58
CA VAL A 212 -18.53 1.89 -3.99
C VAL A 212 -19.46 2.52 -5.01
N ALA A 213 -18.94 3.17 -6.05
CA ALA A 213 -19.77 3.80 -7.08
C ALA A 213 -20.60 2.76 -7.86
N HIS A 214 -20.05 1.59 -8.11
CA HIS A 214 -20.71 0.51 -8.83
C HIS A 214 -21.69 -0.27 -7.96
N VAL A 215 -21.44 -0.37 -6.66
CA VAL A 215 -22.38 -0.93 -5.68
C VAL A 215 -23.58 0.00 -5.54
N LYS A 216 -23.36 1.30 -5.35
CA LYS A 216 -24.43 2.33 -5.31
C LYS A 216 -25.24 2.39 -6.61
N ALA A 217 -24.62 2.10 -7.75
CA ALA A 217 -25.28 2.01 -9.05
C ALA A 217 -25.96 0.65 -9.31
N GLY A 218 -25.95 -0.28 -8.35
CA GLY A 218 -26.58 -1.60 -8.50
C GLY A 218 -25.88 -2.57 -9.49
N LYS A 219 -24.65 -2.26 -9.94
CA LYS A 219 -23.88 -3.09 -10.87
C LYS A 219 -23.09 -4.20 -10.16
N LEU A 220 -22.72 -3.95 -8.91
CA LEU A 220 -21.96 -4.88 -8.08
C LEU A 220 -22.68 -5.10 -6.73
N ARG A 221 -22.36 -6.19 -6.05
CA ARG A 221 -22.90 -6.59 -4.75
C ARG A 221 -21.78 -7.03 -3.83
N LEU A 222 -21.86 -6.63 -2.56
CA LEU A 222 -20.97 -7.06 -1.49
C LEU A 222 -21.55 -8.33 -0.82
N LEU A 223 -20.75 -9.37 -0.64
CA LEU A 223 -21.20 -10.62 -0.03
C LEU A 223 -20.65 -10.85 1.38
N ALA A 224 -19.41 -10.47 1.63
CA ALA A 224 -18.75 -10.61 2.92
C ALA A 224 -17.53 -9.66 3.01
N ASN A 225 -17.03 -9.43 4.22
CA ASN A 225 -15.83 -8.63 4.47
C ASN A 225 -14.78 -9.42 5.28
N THR A 226 -13.50 -9.03 5.17
CA THR A 226 -12.37 -9.67 5.85
C THR A 226 -12.05 -9.05 7.22
N GLY A 227 -12.87 -8.12 7.70
CA GLY A 227 -12.68 -7.45 9.00
C GLY A 227 -13.14 -8.30 10.18
N THR A 228 -12.70 -7.89 11.36
CA THR A 228 -13.12 -8.48 12.65
C THR A 228 -14.38 -7.83 13.22
N ALA A 229 -14.79 -6.69 12.67
CA ALA A 229 -15.98 -5.93 13.04
C ALA A 229 -16.78 -5.55 11.78
N PRO A 230 -18.07 -5.20 11.94
CA PRO A 230 -18.86 -4.64 10.85
C PRO A 230 -18.21 -3.39 10.26
N VAL A 231 -18.27 -3.24 8.94
CA VAL A 231 -17.83 -2.02 8.26
C VAL A 231 -18.92 -0.96 8.40
N ALA A 232 -18.58 0.20 8.97
CA ALA A 232 -19.58 1.21 9.32
C ALA A 232 -20.46 1.67 8.15
N ALA A 233 -19.89 1.75 6.93
CA ALA A 233 -20.63 2.12 5.72
C ALA A 233 -21.53 1.00 5.16
N TYR A 234 -21.32 -0.25 5.59
CA TYR A 234 -22.03 -1.46 5.12
C TYR A 234 -22.25 -2.44 6.28
N PRO A 235 -22.99 -2.05 7.32
CA PRO A 235 -23.18 -2.86 8.53
C PRO A 235 -23.93 -4.17 8.27
N GLU A 236 -24.69 -4.24 7.16
CA GLU A 236 -25.40 -5.44 6.71
C GLU A 236 -24.50 -6.49 6.07
N VAL A 237 -23.25 -6.14 5.69
CA VAL A 237 -22.32 -7.08 5.07
C VAL A 237 -21.56 -7.84 6.15
N PRO A 238 -21.81 -9.16 6.33
CA PRO A 238 -21.20 -9.93 7.39
C PRO A 238 -19.69 -10.11 7.18
N SER A 239 -18.96 -10.33 8.27
CA SER A 239 -17.57 -10.75 8.16
C SER A 239 -17.45 -12.24 7.79
N PHE A 240 -16.37 -12.62 7.12
CA PHE A 240 -16.08 -14.04 6.87
C PHE A 240 -16.03 -14.84 8.18
N LYS A 241 -15.45 -14.26 9.24
CA LYS A 241 -15.37 -14.89 10.57
C LYS A 241 -16.76 -15.16 11.16
N SER A 242 -17.67 -14.21 11.04
CA SER A 242 -19.05 -14.40 11.55
C SER A 242 -19.82 -15.49 10.79
N LEU A 243 -19.38 -15.81 9.59
CA LEU A 243 -19.92 -16.87 8.74
C LEU A 243 -19.15 -18.21 8.84
N GLY A 244 -18.18 -18.30 9.79
CA GLY A 244 -17.43 -19.52 10.07
C GLY A 244 -16.18 -19.72 9.20
N TYR A 245 -15.74 -18.73 8.44
CA TYR A 245 -14.51 -18.79 7.64
C TYR A 245 -13.40 -17.99 8.31
N ASP A 246 -12.27 -18.62 8.63
CA ASP A 246 -11.12 -17.94 9.23
C ASP A 246 -10.34 -17.13 8.17
N VAL A 247 -10.93 -16.00 7.81
CA VAL A 247 -10.34 -15.04 6.86
C VAL A 247 -10.31 -13.67 7.54
N GLU A 248 -9.12 -13.18 7.85
CA GLU A 248 -8.88 -11.85 8.40
C GLU A 248 -7.76 -11.17 7.63
N TYR A 249 -8.08 -10.08 6.96
CA TYR A 249 -7.13 -9.35 6.14
C TYR A 249 -7.45 -7.87 6.14
N THR A 250 -6.39 -7.04 6.23
CA THR A 250 -6.51 -5.58 6.14
C THR A 250 -5.72 -5.08 4.94
N ALA A 251 -6.40 -4.47 4.01
CA ALA A 251 -5.73 -3.71 2.96
C ALA A 251 -5.37 -2.33 3.51
N TRP A 252 -4.10 -1.99 3.50
CA TRP A 252 -3.64 -0.71 4.00
C TRP A 252 -2.80 0.04 2.96
N ALA A 253 -2.80 1.37 3.05
CA ALA A 253 -1.88 2.24 2.34
C ALA A 253 -1.13 3.12 3.33
N GLY A 254 0.17 3.29 3.09
CA GLY A 254 1.04 4.08 3.95
C GLY A 254 2.14 4.78 3.16
N LEU A 255 2.51 5.96 3.64
CA LEU A 255 3.64 6.72 3.11
C LEU A 255 4.92 6.20 3.74
N VAL A 256 5.89 5.83 2.90
CA VAL A 256 7.18 5.30 3.34
C VAL A 256 8.33 5.95 2.57
N ALA A 257 9.53 5.91 3.14
CA ALA A 257 10.77 6.39 2.54
C ALA A 257 11.86 5.29 2.60
N PRO A 258 12.98 5.42 1.86
CA PRO A 258 14.15 4.57 2.05
C PRO A 258 14.65 4.62 3.50
N VAL A 259 15.07 3.48 4.05
CA VAL A 259 15.40 3.31 5.49
C VAL A 259 16.48 4.26 6.02
N LYS A 260 17.43 4.66 5.18
CA LYS A 260 18.54 5.56 5.58
C LYS A 260 18.20 7.06 5.43
N THR A 261 16.95 7.41 5.19
CA THR A 261 16.51 8.83 5.14
C THR A 261 16.78 9.50 6.48
N PRO A 262 17.43 10.70 6.51
CA PRO A 262 17.83 11.34 7.74
C PRO A 262 16.66 11.56 8.72
N PRO A 263 16.86 11.39 10.03
CA PRO A 263 15.78 11.51 11.02
C PRO A 263 15.04 12.85 11.01
N HIS A 264 15.76 13.98 10.75
CA HIS A 264 15.11 15.29 10.65
C HIS A 264 14.18 15.39 9.44
N VAL A 265 14.54 14.78 8.30
CA VAL A 265 13.68 14.70 7.10
C VAL A 265 12.43 13.86 7.38
N ILE A 266 12.61 12.69 8.00
CA ILE A 266 11.48 11.85 8.43
C ILE A 266 10.56 12.61 9.38
N LYS A 267 11.11 13.37 10.33
CA LYS A 267 10.31 14.20 11.25
C LYS A 267 9.48 15.25 10.49
N ILE A 268 10.08 15.96 9.54
CA ILE A 268 9.37 16.97 8.73
C ILE A 268 8.24 16.32 7.92
N LEU A 269 8.53 15.21 7.24
CA LEU A 269 7.54 14.47 6.44
C LEU A 269 6.40 13.92 7.30
N ARG A 270 6.72 13.37 8.49
CA ARG A 270 5.75 12.90 9.47
C ARG A 270 4.82 14.02 9.94
N ASP A 271 5.41 15.14 10.38
CA ASP A 271 4.63 16.26 10.89
C ASP A 271 3.75 16.88 9.79
N ALA A 272 4.26 16.97 8.55
CA ALA A 272 3.48 17.42 7.40
C ALA A 272 2.35 16.43 7.05
N THR A 273 2.61 15.12 7.08
CA THR A 273 1.59 14.10 6.80
C THR A 273 0.49 14.10 7.86
N ARG A 274 0.86 14.28 9.14
CA ARG A 274 -0.11 14.41 10.25
C ARG A 274 -1.04 15.62 10.09
N GLN A 275 -0.55 16.71 9.50
CA GLN A 275 -1.38 17.85 9.13
C GLN A 275 -2.22 17.54 7.90
N ALA A 276 -1.62 16.98 6.85
CA ALA A 276 -2.27 16.68 5.58
C ALA A 276 -3.53 15.82 5.74
N VAL A 277 -3.50 14.78 6.58
CA VAL A 277 -4.66 13.89 6.80
C VAL A 277 -5.83 14.57 7.53
N LYS A 278 -5.61 15.74 8.11
CA LYS A 278 -6.65 16.56 8.76
C LYS A 278 -7.27 17.61 7.82
N GLU A 279 -6.68 17.79 6.64
CA GLU A 279 -7.20 18.73 5.65
C GLU A 279 -8.59 18.29 5.16
N PRO A 280 -9.57 19.22 5.08
CA PRO A 280 -10.95 18.88 4.66
C PRO A 280 -11.02 18.17 3.30
N GLU A 281 -10.11 18.52 2.39
CA GLU A 281 -10.04 17.90 1.06
C GLU A 281 -9.63 16.43 1.14
N VAL A 282 -8.66 16.08 2.00
CA VAL A 282 -8.22 14.70 2.20
C VAL A 282 -9.34 13.89 2.84
N ILE A 283 -9.96 14.41 3.90
CA ILE A 283 -11.09 13.77 4.58
C ILE A 283 -12.24 13.53 3.60
N THR A 284 -12.63 14.57 2.84
CA THR A 284 -13.73 14.49 1.87
C THR A 284 -13.45 13.50 0.74
N SER A 285 -12.21 13.48 0.24
CA SER A 285 -11.81 12.53 -0.82
C SER A 285 -11.91 11.08 -0.36
N HIS A 286 -11.48 10.78 0.86
CA HIS A 286 -11.60 9.45 1.44
C HIS A 286 -13.05 9.08 1.75
N ALA A 287 -13.83 10.02 2.31
CA ALA A 287 -15.25 9.80 2.59
C ALA A 287 -16.08 9.50 1.34
N LYS A 288 -15.80 10.15 0.19
CA LYS A 288 -16.45 9.86 -1.09
C LYS A 288 -16.24 8.43 -1.59
N LEU A 289 -15.17 7.79 -1.15
CA LEU A 289 -14.82 6.42 -1.50
C LEU A 289 -15.24 5.41 -0.43
N ASP A 290 -16.00 5.85 0.58
CA ASP A 290 -16.37 5.06 1.76
C ASP A 290 -15.15 4.39 2.45
N THR A 291 -13.97 5.04 2.36
CA THR A 291 -12.70 4.60 2.94
C THR A 291 -12.29 5.57 4.04
N PRO A 292 -12.60 5.32 5.30
CA PRO A 292 -12.21 6.18 6.39
C PRO A 292 -10.69 6.23 6.55
N LEU A 293 -10.17 7.41 6.92
CA LEU A 293 -8.78 7.53 7.32
C LEU A 293 -8.53 6.69 8.57
N ALA A 294 -7.46 5.90 8.55
CA ALA A 294 -7.02 5.08 9.67
C ALA A 294 -5.54 5.41 9.96
N TYR A 295 -5.30 6.68 10.26
CA TYR A 295 -3.97 7.23 10.45
C TYR A 295 -3.25 6.58 11.62
N MET A 296 -1.99 6.20 11.39
CA MET A 296 -1.01 5.90 12.43
C MET A 296 0.23 6.73 12.19
N ASP A 297 0.78 7.31 13.26
CA ASP A 297 2.05 8.04 13.21
C ASP A 297 3.23 7.09 12.99
N ALA A 298 4.38 7.63 12.62
CA ALA A 298 5.57 6.87 12.21
C ALA A 298 5.93 5.73 13.19
N ASP A 299 6.06 6.02 14.47
CA ASP A 299 6.48 5.04 15.48
C ASP A 299 5.45 3.91 15.63
N GLU A 300 4.17 4.29 15.73
CA GLU A 300 3.06 3.35 15.82
C GLU A 300 2.94 2.52 14.54
N PHE A 301 3.04 3.17 13.37
CA PHE A 301 2.97 2.51 12.09
C PHE A 301 4.10 1.51 11.89
N ASN A 302 5.35 1.86 12.19
CA ASN A 302 6.47 0.92 12.05
C ASN A 302 6.33 -0.29 12.96
N ALA A 303 5.90 -0.10 14.21
CA ALA A 303 5.66 -1.19 15.16
C ALA A 303 4.49 -2.10 14.74
N TRP A 304 3.41 -1.51 14.23
CA TRP A 304 2.27 -2.25 13.69
C TRP A 304 2.65 -2.99 12.41
N TRP A 305 3.36 -2.34 11.48
CA TRP A 305 3.77 -2.91 10.21
C TRP A 305 4.69 -4.12 10.37
N GLU A 306 5.57 -4.10 11.36
CA GLU A 306 6.40 -5.28 11.68
C GLU A 306 5.53 -6.50 12.00
N LYS A 307 4.52 -6.34 12.87
CA LYS A 307 3.60 -7.41 13.24
C LYS A 307 2.75 -7.88 12.07
N ASP A 308 2.26 -6.95 11.25
CA ASP A 308 1.48 -7.24 10.05
C ASP A 308 2.31 -8.02 9.02
N ALA A 309 3.55 -7.61 8.79
CA ALA A 309 4.46 -8.30 7.88
C ALA A 309 4.74 -9.76 8.31
N GLN A 310 4.89 -10.01 9.63
CA GLN A 310 5.05 -11.37 10.16
C GLN A 310 3.80 -12.23 9.93
N LYS A 311 2.60 -11.67 10.15
CA LYS A 311 1.35 -12.36 9.83
C LYS A 311 1.25 -12.69 8.35
N LEU A 312 1.58 -11.74 7.48
CA LEU A 312 1.53 -11.92 6.03
C LEU A 312 2.56 -12.95 5.54
N ALA A 313 3.74 -13.00 6.13
CA ALA A 313 4.72 -14.05 5.83
C ALA A 313 4.16 -15.45 6.11
N ALA A 314 3.50 -15.64 7.27
CA ALA A 314 2.82 -16.90 7.58
C ALA A 314 1.67 -17.21 6.61
N VAL A 315 0.91 -16.20 6.19
CA VAL A 315 -0.15 -16.34 5.19
C VAL A 315 0.43 -16.80 3.84
N VAL A 316 1.52 -16.20 3.37
CA VAL A 316 2.20 -16.59 2.12
C VAL A 316 2.65 -18.05 2.18
N GLN A 317 3.26 -18.48 3.30
CA GLN A 317 3.66 -19.88 3.46
C GLN A 317 2.45 -20.83 3.45
N LYS A 318 1.35 -20.44 4.08
CA LYS A 318 0.10 -21.24 4.10
C LYS A 318 -0.53 -21.33 2.71
N ILE A 319 -0.57 -20.23 1.95
CA ILE A 319 -1.07 -20.21 0.56
C ILE A 319 -0.20 -21.13 -0.31
N GLY A 320 1.11 -21.14 -0.08
CA GLY A 320 2.04 -21.94 -0.88
C GLY A 320 2.23 -21.37 -2.29
N LYS A 321 2.81 -22.16 -3.17
CA LYS A 321 3.06 -21.78 -4.57
C LYS A 321 1.76 -21.85 -5.36
N VAL A 322 1.30 -20.70 -5.83
CA VAL A 322 0.15 -20.58 -6.75
C VAL A 322 0.70 -20.26 -8.13
N GLU A 323 0.34 -21.07 -9.11
CA GLU A 323 0.65 -20.80 -10.52
C GLU A 323 -0.46 -19.94 -11.12
N SER A 324 -0.08 -18.94 -11.91
CA SER A 324 -1.07 -18.26 -12.76
C SER A 324 -1.60 -19.29 -13.76
N ALA A 325 -2.91 -19.49 -13.83
CA ALA A 325 -3.49 -20.25 -14.93
C ALA A 325 -3.00 -19.63 -16.26
N GLN A 326 -2.27 -20.44 -17.04
CA GLN A 326 -1.84 -20.08 -18.39
C GLN A 326 -3.05 -19.97 -19.32
#